data_97d05c824b813c4706cc4d14c381b268
#
_entry.id   97d05c824b813c4706cc4d14c381b268
#
_cell.length_a   1.000
_cell.length_b   1.000
_cell.length_c   1.000
_cell.angle_alpha   90.00
_cell.angle_beta   90.00
_cell.angle_gamma   90.00
#
_symmetry.space_group_name_H-M   'P 1'
#
loop_
_entity.id
_entity.type
_entity.pdbx_description
1 polymer ?
#
loop_
_entity_poly.entity_id
_entity_poly.type
_entity_poly.pdbx_seq_one_letter_code
_entity_poly.pdbx_strand_id
1 'polypeptide(L)'
;MVKVLFAHGFEGTPNGSKPTYMADKLGWEVISPMMSELGWTIEQETEVLLRVLDDDGPFDLIAGSSMGGLAAANASALRPDENFALLLIAPAFGLADLWRKGAGDDGLAKWKEHGEAPYFHHGFEENIML
;
A
#
# COMPACT_ATOMS: atom_id res chain seq x y z
N MET A 1 -9.99 -17.28 14.92
CA MET A 1 -8.74 -16.50 14.80
C MET A 1 -8.94 -15.44 13.75
N VAL A 2 -8.54 -14.23 14.05
CA VAL A 2 -8.59 -13.13 13.09
C VAL A 2 -7.54 -13.32 12.01
N LYS A 3 -7.96 -13.28 10.76
CA LYS A 3 -7.07 -13.38 9.60
C LYS A 3 -6.93 -12.01 8.95
N VAL A 4 -5.69 -11.54 8.87
CA VAL A 4 -5.35 -10.17 8.43
C VAL A 4 -4.48 -10.20 7.19
N LEU A 5 -4.86 -9.38 6.21
CA LEU A 5 -3.99 -9.00 5.11
C LEU A 5 -3.37 -7.66 5.45
N PHE A 6 -2.04 -7.60 5.58
CA PHE A 6 -1.32 -6.37 5.92
C PHE A 6 -0.52 -5.83 4.75
N ALA A 7 -0.76 -4.57 4.41
CA ALA A 7 -0.06 -3.86 3.35
C ALA A 7 0.93 -2.85 3.96
N HIS A 8 2.23 -3.12 3.81
CA HIS A 8 3.28 -2.23 4.31
C HIS A 8 3.44 -0.97 3.43
N GLY A 9 4.10 0.05 3.98
CA GLY A 9 4.36 1.29 3.27
C GLY A 9 5.52 1.22 2.28
N PHE A 10 5.78 2.34 1.63
CA PHE A 10 6.87 2.51 0.69
C PHE A 10 8.22 2.18 1.35
N GLU A 11 9.06 1.42 0.67
CA GLU A 11 10.33 0.90 1.17
C GLU A 11 10.22 0.03 2.43
N GLY A 12 9.00 -0.31 2.85
CA GLY A 12 8.78 -1.23 3.94
C GLY A 12 9.01 -2.69 3.54
N THR A 13 8.84 -3.57 4.50
CA THR A 13 8.97 -5.01 4.29
C THR A 13 7.80 -5.75 4.93
N PRO A 14 7.54 -7.01 4.52
CA PRO A 14 6.52 -7.85 5.14
C PRO A 14 6.71 -8.09 6.64
N ASN A 15 7.93 -7.94 7.14
CA ASN A 15 8.30 -8.22 8.53
C ASN A 15 8.42 -6.97 9.40
N GLY A 16 7.74 -5.89 9.04
CA GLY A 16 7.72 -4.66 9.82
C GLY A 16 7.11 -4.83 11.21
N SER A 17 7.21 -3.79 12.04
CA SER A 17 6.77 -3.84 13.43
C SER A 17 5.25 -4.08 13.60
N LYS A 18 4.43 -3.50 12.72
CA LYS A 18 2.98 -3.60 12.83
C LYS A 18 2.46 -5.02 12.54
N PRO A 19 2.81 -5.66 11.41
CA PRO A 19 2.36 -7.02 11.18
C PRO A 19 2.97 -8.01 12.19
N THR A 20 4.20 -7.79 12.62
CA THR A 20 4.83 -8.59 13.66
C THR A 20 4.08 -8.49 15.00
N TYR A 21 3.70 -7.27 15.38
CA TYR A 21 2.90 -7.06 16.59
C TYR A 21 1.54 -7.79 16.50
N MET A 22 0.86 -7.69 15.37
CA MET A 22 -0.42 -8.36 15.17
C MET A 22 -0.30 -9.87 15.31
N ALA A 23 0.75 -10.45 14.76
CA ALA A 23 1.00 -11.88 14.85
C ALA A 23 1.42 -12.30 16.26
N ASP A 24 2.43 -11.64 16.84
CA ASP A 24 3.07 -12.09 18.08
C ASP A 24 2.29 -11.69 19.34
N LYS A 25 1.71 -10.50 19.35
CA LYS A 25 1.01 -9.97 20.54
C LYS A 25 -0.49 -10.19 20.49
N LEU A 26 -1.10 -10.08 19.32
CA LEU A 26 -2.54 -10.26 19.19
C LEU A 26 -2.92 -11.70 18.82
N GLY A 27 -1.94 -12.52 18.40
CA GLY A 27 -2.17 -13.89 18.02
C GLY A 27 -2.97 -14.04 16.72
N TRP A 28 -2.94 -13.02 15.86
CA TRP A 28 -3.66 -13.06 14.61
C TRP A 28 -2.87 -13.79 13.51
N GLU A 29 -3.59 -14.38 12.57
CA GLU A 29 -2.99 -14.92 11.36
C GLU A 29 -2.77 -13.77 10.39
N VAL A 30 -1.51 -13.41 10.16
CA VAL A 30 -1.16 -12.26 9.32
C VAL A 30 -0.49 -12.73 8.03
N ILE A 31 -1.08 -12.34 6.90
CA ILE A 31 -0.46 -12.46 5.59
C ILE A 31 0.00 -11.07 5.19
N SER A 32 1.30 -10.89 5.02
CA SER A 32 1.92 -9.63 4.68
C SER A 32 2.75 -9.82 3.41
N PRO A 33 2.19 -9.52 2.23
CA PRO A 33 2.92 -9.68 0.97
C PRO A 33 3.98 -8.60 0.81
N MET A 34 4.98 -8.87 -0.04
CA MET A 34 5.90 -7.83 -0.50
C MET A 34 5.13 -6.91 -1.46
N MET A 35 4.82 -5.71 -1.01
CA MET A 35 3.97 -4.79 -1.77
C MET A 35 4.61 -4.37 -3.11
N SER A 36 5.93 -4.40 -3.20
CA SER A 36 6.66 -4.07 -4.42
C SER A 36 6.85 -5.25 -5.38
N GLU A 37 6.23 -6.38 -5.13
CA GLU A 37 6.38 -7.61 -5.94
C GLU A 37 6.13 -7.37 -7.43
N LEU A 38 5.14 -6.56 -7.76
CA LEU A 38 4.81 -6.21 -9.14
C LEU A 38 5.34 -4.84 -9.56
N GLY A 39 5.90 -4.08 -8.62
CA GLY A 39 6.37 -2.71 -8.80
C GLY A 39 5.84 -1.78 -7.72
N TRP A 40 6.20 -0.50 -7.83
CA TRP A 40 5.91 0.50 -6.81
C TRP A 40 4.76 1.46 -7.15
N THR A 41 4.06 1.26 -8.27
CA THR A 41 2.87 2.08 -8.55
C THR A 41 1.72 1.67 -7.64
N ILE A 42 0.78 2.57 -7.42
CA ILE A 42 -0.42 2.26 -6.62
C ILE A 42 -1.24 1.17 -7.28
N GLU A 43 -1.32 1.16 -8.61
CA GLU A 43 -2.00 0.10 -9.34
C GLU A 43 -1.36 -1.25 -9.10
N GLN A 44 -0.02 -1.31 -9.14
CA GLN A 44 0.72 -2.54 -8.91
C GLN A 44 0.58 -3.02 -7.46
N GLU A 45 0.66 -2.13 -6.48
CA GLU A 45 0.46 -2.49 -5.08
C GLU A 45 -0.98 -2.94 -4.81
N THR A 46 -1.96 -2.27 -5.40
CA THR A 46 -3.36 -2.68 -5.33
C THR A 46 -3.55 -4.07 -5.92
N GLU A 47 -2.93 -4.35 -7.07
CA GLU A 47 -2.99 -5.67 -7.71
C GLU A 47 -2.40 -6.77 -6.83
N VAL A 48 -1.31 -6.51 -6.13
CA VAL A 48 -0.75 -7.46 -5.15
C VAL A 48 -1.81 -7.84 -4.12
N LEU A 49 -2.50 -6.85 -3.56
CA LEU A 49 -3.54 -7.11 -2.57
C LEU A 49 -4.73 -7.87 -3.15
N LEU A 50 -5.15 -7.53 -4.36
CA LEU A 50 -6.27 -8.23 -5.02
C LEU A 50 -5.95 -9.71 -5.24
N ARG A 51 -4.74 -10.03 -5.66
CA ARG A 51 -4.30 -11.41 -5.83
C ARG A 51 -4.34 -12.19 -4.53
N VAL A 52 -3.85 -11.58 -3.45
CA VAL A 52 -3.86 -12.22 -2.13
C VAL A 52 -5.29 -12.41 -1.63
N LEU A 53 -6.15 -11.41 -1.82
CA LEU A 53 -7.57 -11.54 -1.46
C LEU A 53 -8.24 -12.69 -2.20
N ASP A 54 -7.98 -12.81 -3.48
CA ASP A 54 -8.61 -13.84 -4.32
C ASP A 54 -8.05 -15.24 -4.05
N ASP A 55 -6.73 -15.34 -3.77
CA ASP A 55 -6.04 -16.64 -3.62
C ASP A 55 -6.07 -17.17 -2.17
N ASP A 56 -5.94 -16.29 -1.19
CA ASP A 56 -5.76 -16.67 0.22
C ASP A 56 -6.95 -16.30 1.12
N GLY A 57 -7.95 -15.63 0.57
CA GLY A 57 -9.15 -15.24 1.33
C GLY A 57 -10.00 -16.43 1.78
N PRO A 58 -11.04 -16.17 2.59
CA PRO A 58 -11.47 -14.85 3.04
C PRO A 58 -10.61 -14.29 4.18
N PHE A 59 -10.60 -12.95 4.30
CA PHE A 59 -9.94 -12.24 5.38
C PHE A 59 -10.98 -11.57 6.30
N ASP A 60 -10.63 -11.41 7.57
CA ASP A 60 -11.45 -10.66 8.53
C ASP A 60 -11.11 -9.17 8.51
N LEU A 61 -9.86 -8.85 8.20
CA LEU A 61 -9.32 -7.50 8.23
C LEU A 61 -8.31 -7.29 7.11
N ILE A 62 -8.41 -6.14 6.44
CA ILE A 62 -7.32 -5.60 5.65
C ILE A 62 -6.77 -4.40 6.40
N ALA A 63 -5.47 -4.42 6.69
CA ALA A 63 -4.79 -3.32 7.35
C ALA A 63 -3.70 -2.79 6.41
N GLY A 64 -3.52 -1.48 6.39
CA GLY A 64 -2.50 -0.86 5.57
C GLY A 64 -1.90 0.37 6.21
N SER A 65 -0.60 0.55 6.03
CA SER A 65 0.16 1.68 6.57
C SER A 65 0.69 2.55 5.45
N SER A 66 0.48 3.86 5.56
CA SER A 66 0.97 4.86 4.60
C SER A 66 0.51 4.53 3.16
N MET A 67 1.43 4.30 2.24
CA MET A 67 1.13 3.93 0.85
C MET A 67 0.37 2.59 0.77
N GLY A 68 0.69 1.64 1.65
CA GLY A 68 -0.06 0.40 1.80
C GLY A 68 -1.50 0.63 2.26
N GLY A 69 -1.75 1.68 3.04
CA GLY A 69 -3.09 2.10 3.42
C GLY A 69 -3.90 2.58 2.23
N LEU A 70 -3.30 3.34 1.34
CA LEU A 70 -3.95 3.77 0.08
C LEU A 70 -4.29 2.55 -0.80
N ALA A 71 -3.34 1.64 -0.98
CA ALA A 71 -3.56 0.41 -1.74
C ALA A 71 -4.68 -0.45 -1.12
N ALA A 72 -4.71 -0.56 0.21
CA ALA A 72 -5.75 -1.29 0.93
C ALA A 72 -7.14 -0.68 0.71
N ALA A 73 -7.24 0.64 0.73
CA ALA A 73 -8.50 1.34 0.44
C ALA A 73 -8.96 1.07 -0.99
N ASN A 74 -8.04 1.13 -1.96
CA ASN A 74 -8.35 0.83 -3.36
C ASN A 74 -8.82 -0.62 -3.54
N ALA A 75 -8.11 -1.58 -2.95
CA ALA A 75 -8.48 -2.98 -3.04
C ALA A 75 -9.85 -3.25 -2.42
N SER A 76 -10.14 -2.62 -1.28
CA SER A 76 -11.45 -2.69 -0.63
C SER A 76 -12.56 -2.20 -1.56
N ALA A 77 -12.36 -1.07 -2.22
CA ALA A 77 -13.32 -0.52 -3.16
C ALA A 77 -13.57 -1.44 -4.37
N LEU A 78 -12.56 -2.20 -4.78
CA LEU A 78 -12.64 -3.13 -5.92
C LEU A 78 -13.22 -4.52 -5.54
N ARG A 79 -13.45 -4.77 -4.27
CA ARG A 79 -14.07 -6.00 -3.76
C ARG A 79 -15.23 -5.67 -2.80
N PRO A 80 -16.27 -4.95 -3.28
CA PRO A 80 -17.32 -4.45 -2.41
C PRO A 80 -18.19 -5.55 -1.79
N ASP A 81 -18.23 -6.72 -2.39
CA ASP A 81 -19.03 -7.85 -1.91
C ASP A 81 -18.31 -8.69 -0.85
N GLU A 82 -17.03 -8.46 -0.61
CA GLU A 82 -16.30 -9.14 0.43
C GLU A 82 -16.53 -8.47 1.79
N ASN A 83 -16.64 -9.29 2.82
CA ASN A 83 -17.00 -8.82 4.16
C ASN A 83 -15.79 -8.83 5.09
N PHE A 84 -14.97 -7.80 5.01
CA PHE A 84 -13.85 -7.59 5.90
C PHE A 84 -13.87 -6.17 6.47
N ALA A 85 -13.24 -5.98 7.63
CA ALA A 85 -12.98 -4.66 8.18
C ALA A 85 -11.73 -4.03 7.51
N LEU A 86 -11.65 -2.72 7.50
CA LEU A 86 -10.53 -1.98 6.93
C LEU A 86 -9.89 -1.13 8.02
N LEU A 87 -8.58 -1.33 8.26
CA LEU A 87 -7.79 -0.55 9.19
C LEU A 87 -6.73 0.24 8.44
N LEU A 88 -6.85 1.55 8.45
CA LEU A 88 -5.91 2.44 7.77
C LEU A 88 -5.06 3.16 8.82
N ILE A 89 -3.74 2.98 8.72
CA ILE A 89 -2.76 3.58 9.62
C ILE A 89 -2.01 4.65 8.85
N ALA A 90 -2.31 5.91 9.13
CA ALA A 90 -1.74 7.06 8.42
C ALA A 90 -1.75 6.85 6.89
N PRO A 91 -2.93 6.60 6.29
CA PRO A 91 -2.99 6.29 4.86
C PRO A 91 -2.50 7.47 4.01
N ALA A 92 -1.86 7.15 2.90
CA ALA A 92 -1.24 8.15 2.03
C ALA A 92 -2.25 8.82 1.08
N PHE A 93 -3.43 9.17 1.58
CA PHE A 93 -4.42 9.89 0.78
C PHE A 93 -3.90 11.28 0.41
N GLY A 94 -4.04 11.66 -0.84
CA GLY A 94 -3.56 12.93 -1.35
C GLY A 94 -2.04 13.04 -1.39
N LEU A 95 -1.32 11.92 -1.34
CA LEU A 95 0.13 11.90 -1.30
C LEU A 95 0.76 12.61 -2.50
N ALA A 96 0.20 12.42 -3.69
CA ALA A 96 0.68 13.09 -4.90
C ALA A 96 0.66 14.61 -4.73
N ASP A 97 -0.43 15.16 -4.19
CA ASP A 97 -0.54 16.60 -3.95
C ASP A 97 0.42 17.09 -2.88
N LEU A 98 0.57 16.33 -1.79
CA LEU A 98 1.51 16.66 -0.71
C LEU A 98 2.96 16.68 -1.22
N TRP A 99 3.32 15.70 -2.02
CA TRP A 99 4.66 15.62 -2.59
C TRP A 99 4.92 16.71 -3.61
N ARG A 100 3.94 17.01 -4.44
CA ARG A 100 4.02 18.13 -5.38
C ARG A 100 4.26 19.45 -4.66
N LYS A 101 3.54 19.70 -3.57
CA LYS A 101 3.72 20.89 -2.75
C LYS A 101 5.08 20.92 -2.05
N GLY A 102 5.53 19.77 -1.52
CA GLY A 102 6.80 19.66 -0.82
C GLY A 102 8.02 19.71 -1.72
N ALA A 103 7.96 19.07 -2.88
CA ALA A 103 9.05 19.04 -3.85
C ALA A 103 9.13 20.32 -4.68
N GLY A 104 7.99 20.99 -4.89
CA GLY A 104 7.86 22.07 -5.84
C GLY A 104 8.00 21.58 -7.29
N ASP A 105 7.82 22.50 -8.23
CA ASP A 105 7.91 22.17 -9.67
C ASP A 105 9.31 21.70 -10.06
N ASP A 106 10.34 22.33 -9.49
CA ASP A 106 11.74 21.98 -9.76
C ASP A 106 12.07 20.57 -9.24
N GLY A 107 11.58 20.20 -8.08
CA GLY A 107 11.78 18.87 -7.50
C GLY A 107 11.14 17.77 -8.34
N LEU A 108 9.92 17.97 -8.80
CA LEU A 108 9.24 17.04 -9.70
C LEU A 108 9.95 16.92 -11.04
N ALA A 109 10.40 18.03 -11.61
CA ALA A 109 11.16 18.04 -12.85
C ALA A 109 12.44 17.22 -12.72
N LYS A 110 13.16 17.35 -11.61
CA LYS A 110 14.38 16.58 -11.34
C LYS A 110 14.09 15.09 -11.24
N TRP A 111 13.02 14.69 -10.55
CA TRP A 111 12.66 13.29 -10.48
C TRP A 111 12.34 12.69 -11.84
N LYS A 112 11.62 13.44 -12.67
CA LYS A 112 11.29 13.00 -14.03
C LYS A 112 12.54 12.91 -14.93
N GLU A 113 13.45 13.86 -14.78
CA GLU A 113 14.64 13.97 -15.63
C GLU A 113 15.71 12.93 -15.27
N HIS A 114 16.00 12.77 -13.98
CA HIS A 114 17.16 12.01 -13.52
C HIS A 114 16.84 10.57 -13.11
N GLY A 115 15.58 10.26 -12.84
CA GLY A 115 15.21 8.94 -12.35
C GLY A 115 15.87 8.57 -11.04
N GLU A 116 16.28 9.56 -10.25
CA GLU A 116 17.02 9.36 -9.01
C GLU A 116 16.21 8.64 -7.93
N ALA A 117 14.90 8.68 -8.06
CA ALA A 117 14.00 7.92 -7.21
C ALA A 117 13.04 7.12 -8.09
N PRO A 118 13.52 6.05 -8.74
CA PRO A 118 12.73 5.31 -9.72
C PRO A 118 11.41 4.80 -9.16
N TYR A 119 11.36 4.50 -7.88
CA TYR A 119 10.11 4.08 -7.23
C TYR A 119 9.10 5.20 -7.18
N PHE A 120 9.54 6.40 -6.84
CA PHE A 120 8.70 7.58 -6.83
C PHE A 120 8.30 8.01 -8.23
N HIS A 121 9.26 7.98 -9.15
CA HIS A 121 9.01 8.34 -10.54
C HIS A 121 7.83 7.57 -11.12
N HIS A 122 7.85 6.25 -11.01
CA HIS A 122 6.77 5.43 -11.53
C HIS A 122 5.50 5.49 -10.69
N GLY A 123 5.63 5.41 -9.37
CA GLY A 123 4.47 5.40 -8.47
C GLY A 123 3.74 6.73 -8.43
N PHE A 124 4.46 7.83 -8.29
CA PHE A 124 3.86 9.14 -8.13
C PHE A 124 3.54 9.84 -9.43
N GLU A 125 4.27 9.58 -10.49
CA GLU A 125 3.94 10.15 -11.79
C GLU A 125 2.57 9.68 -12.26
N GLU A 126 2.30 8.39 -12.14
CA GLU A 126 0.99 7.86 -12.49
C GLU A 126 -0.11 8.40 -11.58
N ASN A 127 0.13 8.49 -10.28
CA ASN A 127 -0.83 9.05 -9.33
C ASN A 127 -1.02 10.55 -9.47
N ILE A 128 -0.03 11.28 -9.96
CA ILE A 128 -0.14 12.70 -10.25
C ILE A 128 -0.94 12.93 -11.53
N MET A 129 -0.84 12.03 -12.47
CA MET A 129 -1.55 12.12 -13.75
C MET A 129 -3.02 11.73 -13.66
N LEU A 130 -3.38 10.97 -12.64
CA LEU A 130 -4.77 10.56 -12.36
C LEU A 130 -5.50 11.64 -11.55
#